data_4affec85baf7484d751d98bfa5cd6418
#
_entry.id   4affec85baf7484d751d98bfa5cd6418
#
_cell.length_a   1.000
_cell.length_b   1.000
_cell.length_c   1.000
_cell.angle_alpha   90.00
_cell.angle_beta   90.00
_cell.angle_gamma   90.00
#
_symmetry.space_group_name_H-M   'P 1'
#
loop_
_entity.id
_entity.type
_entity.pdbx_description
1 polymer ?
#
loop_
_entity_poly.entity_id
_entity_poly.type
_entity_poly.pdbx_seq_one_letter_code
_entity_poly.pdbx_strand_id
1 'polypeptide(L)'
;MTGHTTQHADTRNEGAERILIVSDIHSNIEALEACLADARARGSFTRIWNIGDTVGYGPDPVAVLDALRAIDVPVLSVRGNHDRTSIKNLWAQPDNYHRHADYLNWLDMSDADRTLLRAWPEEVVDLGFRIVHDPNKKYVTDRWTADEVLTKTTEATHVAVGHSHHPGYFVSASAPGEPVRCGPFVPFNDGDVLTFQEGHRYLINPGSVGHPRDGDARTGYLLATIEGDAVTIEARRIPYDVEATAKKLRERNYPAILQEMFRFGY
;
A
#
# COMPACT_ATOMS: atom_id res chain seq x y z
N MET A 1 22.98 24.62 -2.95
CA MET A 1 23.46 23.24 -3.26
C MET A 1 23.27 22.42 -1.99
N THR A 2 22.14 21.77 -1.82
CA THR A 2 21.84 20.88 -0.69
C THR A 2 21.78 19.47 -1.23
N GLY A 3 22.86 18.70 -0.96
CA GLY A 3 22.97 17.32 -1.39
C GLY A 3 21.94 16.44 -0.67
N HIS A 4 21.07 15.79 -1.41
CA HIS A 4 20.25 14.70 -0.95
C HIS A 4 21.15 13.48 -0.79
N THR A 5 21.38 13.09 0.46
CA THR A 5 22.11 11.85 0.77
C THR A 5 21.08 10.71 0.70
N THR A 6 21.11 9.96 -0.38
CA THR A 6 20.41 8.68 -0.51
C THR A 6 21.12 7.68 0.41
N GLN A 7 20.49 7.27 1.50
CA GLN A 7 20.97 6.16 2.30
C GLN A 7 20.67 4.86 1.55
N HIS A 8 21.67 4.29 0.93
CA HIS A 8 21.65 2.92 0.45
C HIS A 8 21.90 1.99 1.64
N ALA A 9 20.86 1.33 2.11
CA ALA A 9 20.99 0.19 3.00
C ALA A 9 21.12 -1.08 2.16
N ASP A 10 22.31 -1.34 1.61
CA ASP A 10 22.62 -2.63 0.98
C ASP A 10 23.11 -3.59 2.06
N THR A 11 22.19 -4.33 2.65
CA THR A 11 22.50 -5.53 3.45
C THR A 11 21.82 -6.73 2.79
N ARG A 12 22.48 -7.29 1.77
CA ARG A 12 22.11 -8.61 1.25
C ARG A 12 22.37 -9.64 2.33
N ASN A 13 21.30 -10.03 3.04
CA ASN A 13 21.30 -11.17 3.93
C ASN A 13 21.26 -12.42 3.04
N GLU A 14 22.10 -13.45 3.32
CA GLU A 14 22.18 -14.69 2.52
C GLU A 14 20.95 -15.62 2.72
N GLY A 15 19.86 -15.13 3.32
CA GLY A 15 18.60 -15.86 3.54
C GLY A 15 17.44 -15.31 2.73
N ALA A 16 16.42 -16.13 2.52
CA ALA A 16 15.17 -15.69 1.90
C ALA A 16 14.50 -14.60 2.74
N GLU A 17 14.20 -13.45 2.11
CA GLU A 17 13.39 -12.41 2.72
C GLU A 17 11.91 -12.69 2.44
N ARG A 18 11.10 -12.71 3.50
CA ARG A 18 9.66 -12.85 3.37
C ARG A 18 8.98 -11.56 3.81
N ILE A 19 8.29 -10.91 2.89
CA ILE A 19 7.81 -9.54 3.05
C ILE A 19 6.29 -9.54 3.02
N LEU A 20 5.68 -8.95 4.04
CA LEU A 20 4.27 -8.60 4.01
C LEU A 20 4.11 -7.24 3.31
N ILE A 21 3.39 -7.20 2.19
CA ILE A 21 3.16 -5.99 1.41
C ILE A 21 1.71 -5.56 1.60
N VAL A 22 1.52 -4.38 2.19
CA VAL A 22 0.22 -3.76 2.46
C VAL A 22 0.17 -2.36 1.84
N SER A 23 -1.01 -1.91 1.47
CA SER A 23 -1.27 -0.55 0.99
C SER A 23 -2.68 -0.12 1.33
N ASP A 24 -2.92 1.19 1.32
CA ASP A 24 -4.27 1.74 1.41
C ASP A 24 -5.03 1.18 2.62
N ILE A 25 -4.40 1.27 3.80
CA ILE A 25 -4.95 0.76 5.07
C ILE A 25 -6.12 1.62 5.53
N HIS A 26 -6.06 2.92 5.22
CA HIS A 26 -7.15 3.85 5.38
C HIS A 26 -7.82 3.79 6.76
N SER A 27 -7.01 3.88 7.83
CA SER A 27 -7.53 3.95 9.21
C SER A 27 -8.54 2.85 9.56
N ASN A 28 -8.41 1.66 8.93
CA ASN A 28 -9.26 0.50 9.15
C ASN A 28 -8.51 -0.54 9.97
N ILE A 29 -8.66 -0.45 11.29
CA ILE A 29 -7.93 -1.35 12.20
C ILE A 29 -8.39 -2.80 12.08
N GLU A 30 -9.70 -3.05 11.90
CA GLU A 30 -10.26 -4.39 11.77
C GLU A 30 -9.66 -5.13 10.56
N ALA A 31 -9.52 -4.42 9.45
CA ALA A 31 -8.92 -4.97 8.23
C ALA A 31 -7.41 -5.22 8.40
N LEU A 32 -6.68 -4.28 9.02
CA LEU A 32 -5.25 -4.45 9.27
C LEU A 32 -4.97 -5.63 10.21
N GLU A 33 -5.71 -5.75 11.31
CA GLU A 33 -5.57 -6.85 12.25
C GLU A 33 -5.85 -8.20 11.60
N ALA A 34 -6.88 -8.28 10.76
CA ALA A 34 -7.19 -9.49 9.99
C ALA A 34 -6.05 -9.87 9.03
N CYS A 35 -5.47 -8.89 8.30
CA CYS A 35 -4.30 -9.12 7.46
C CYS A 35 -3.09 -9.62 8.25
N LEU A 36 -2.77 -8.98 9.37
CA LEU A 36 -1.64 -9.36 10.21
C LEU A 36 -1.83 -10.76 10.81
N ALA A 37 -3.05 -11.11 11.20
CA ALA A 37 -3.39 -12.43 11.75
C ALA A 37 -3.24 -13.53 10.69
N ASP A 38 -3.79 -13.35 9.48
CA ASP A 38 -3.67 -14.33 8.40
C ASP A 38 -2.21 -14.47 7.93
N ALA A 39 -1.49 -13.35 7.77
CA ALA A 39 -0.08 -13.39 7.38
C ALA A 39 0.79 -14.15 8.39
N ARG A 40 0.59 -13.95 9.71
CA ARG A 40 1.28 -14.67 10.77
C ARG A 40 0.93 -16.16 10.80
N ALA A 41 -0.33 -16.51 10.56
CA ALA A 41 -0.77 -17.90 10.48
C ALA A 41 -0.12 -18.67 9.32
N ARG A 42 0.31 -17.96 8.26
CA ARG A 42 1.04 -18.53 7.11
C ARG A 42 2.55 -18.60 7.31
N GLY A 43 3.05 -18.13 8.42
CA GLY A 43 4.46 -18.15 8.81
C GLY A 43 5.00 -16.74 9.06
N SER A 44 6.23 -16.68 9.58
CA SER A 44 6.90 -15.43 9.88
C SER A 44 7.21 -14.65 8.60
N PHE A 45 7.14 -13.33 8.68
CA PHE A 45 7.70 -12.40 7.69
C PHE A 45 8.84 -11.62 8.35
N THR A 46 9.82 -11.21 7.53
CA THR A 46 11.05 -10.56 8.00
C THR A 46 10.92 -9.04 8.03
N ARG A 47 9.98 -8.49 7.26
CA ARG A 47 9.67 -7.05 7.20
C ARG A 47 8.28 -6.79 6.62
N ILE A 48 7.82 -5.56 6.75
CA ILE A 48 6.60 -5.07 6.10
C ILE A 48 6.96 -3.94 5.14
N TRP A 49 6.35 -3.95 3.95
CA TRP A 49 6.23 -2.77 3.09
C TRP A 49 4.83 -2.21 3.21
N ASN A 50 4.71 -1.00 3.74
CA ASN A 50 3.48 -0.21 3.79
C ASN A 50 3.55 0.84 2.68
N ILE A 51 2.80 0.62 1.60
CA ILE A 51 2.87 1.43 0.38
C ILE A 51 1.98 2.68 0.48
N GLY A 52 1.79 3.25 1.66
CA GLY A 52 1.09 4.51 1.86
C GLY A 52 -0.43 4.42 1.98
N ASP A 53 -1.06 5.58 2.12
CA ASP A 53 -2.44 5.76 2.51
C ASP A 53 -2.80 4.93 3.75
N THR A 54 -1.96 5.09 4.76
CA THR A 54 -2.13 4.43 6.05
C THR A 54 -3.33 4.99 6.79
N VAL A 55 -3.57 6.30 6.64
CA VAL A 55 -4.71 7.01 7.24
C VAL A 55 -5.66 7.54 6.17
N GLY A 56 -6.73 8.21 6.58
CA GLY A 56 -7.80 8.68 5.70
C GLY A 56 -8.97 7.70 5.63
N TYR A 57 -10.13 8.13 5.16
CA TYR A 57 -11.39 7.40 5.02
C TYR A 57 -11.93 6.74 6.29
N GLY A 58 -11.20 5.83 6.90
CA GLY A 58 -11.64 5.02 8.02
C GLY A 58 -11.56 5.71 9.37
N PRO A 59 -12.12 5.07 10.43
CA PRO A 59 -12.37 5.76 11.70
C PRO A 59 -11.21 5.69 12.70
N ASP A 60 -10.17 4.87 12.50
CA ASP A 60 -9.21 4.52 13.56
C ASP A 60 -7.75 4.88 13.20
N PRO A 61 -7.40 6.14 12.84
CA PRO A 61 -6.05 6.50 12.43
C PRO A 61 -4.99 6.20 13.50
N VAL A 62 -5.29 6.48 14.77
CA VAL A 62 -4.36 6.28 15.88
C VAL A 62 -4.14 4.79 16.13
N ALA A 63 -5.21 3.98 16.15
CA ALA A 63 -5.11 2.54 16.37
C ALA A 63 -4.29 1.85 15.27
N VAL A 64 -4.44 2.25 14.01
CA VAL A 64 -3.64 1.76 12.89
C VAL A 64 -2.16 2.12 13.06
N LEU A 65 -1.85 3.38 13.39
CA LEU A 65 -0.47 3.82 13.63
C LEU A 65 0.17 3.08 14.81
N ASP A 66 -0.58 2.87 15.90
CA ASP A 66 -0.10 2.14 17.07
C ASP A 66 0.11 0.65 16.76
N ALA A 67 -0.77 0.04 15.98
CA ALA A 67 -0.60 -1.34 15.52
C ALA A 67 0.67 -1.50 14.68
N LEU A 68 0.97 -0.56 13.76
CA LEU A 68 2.21 -0.58 12.98
C LEU A 68 3.46 -0.36 13.83
N ARG A 69 3.40 0.51 14.85
CA ARG A 69 4.51 0.73 15.81
C ARG A 69 4.79 -0.49 16.69
N ALA A 70 3.76 -1.28 16.99
CA ALA A 70 3.87 -2.46 17.84
C ALA A 70 4.41 -3.70 17.13
N ILE A 71 4.64 -3.63 15.82
CA ILE A 71 5.19 -4.73 15.04
C ILE A 71 6.68 -4.90 15.38
N ASP A 72 7.09 -6.15 15.60
CA ASP A 72 8.43 -6.56 16.04
C ASP A 72 9.45 -6.74 14.90
N VAL A 73 9.05 -6.50 13.66
CA VAL A 73 9.94 -6.51 12.48
C VAL A 73 9.98 -5.11 11.83
N PRO A 74 11.01 -4.79 11.02
CA PRO A 74 11.07 -3.52 10.32
C PRO A 74 9.83 -3.24 9.47
N VAL A 75 9.22 -2.06 9.66
CA VAL A 75 8.14 -1.55 8.84
C VAL A 75 8.67 -0.40 7.99
N LEU A 76 8.80 -0.64 6.70
CA LEU A 76 9.17 0.37 5.74
C LEU A 76 7.89 0.99 5.19
N SER A 77 7.68 2.28 5.47
CA SER A 77 6.49 3.01 5.04
C SER A 77 6.85 4.14 4.08
N VAL A 78 6.07 4.26 3.01
CA VAL A 78 6.05 5.46 2.17
C VAL A 78 4.75 6.23 2.39
N ARG A 79 4.75 7.51 2.06
CA ARG A 79 3.62 8.39 2.30
C ARG A 79 2.68 8.43 1.10
N GLY A 80 1.41 8.10 1.30
CA GLY A 80 0.36 8.23 0.30
C GLY A 80 -0.28 9.63 0.25
N ASN A 81 -1.24 9.84 -0.64
CA ASN A 81 -1.90 11.12 -0.80
C ASN A 81 -2.83 11.48 0.37
N HIS A 82 -3.51 10.50 0.98
CA HIS A 82 -4.31 10.72 2.19
C HIS A 82 -3.42 10.98 3.40
N ASP A 83 -2.26 10.32 3.54
CA ASP A 83 -1.29 10.64 4.58
C ASP A 83 -0.82 12.11 4.45
N ARG A 84 -0.54 12.58 3.20
CA ARG A 84 -0.17 13.98 2.93
C ARG A 84 -1.30 14.97 3.24
N THR A 85 -2.54 14.57 3.09
CA THR A 85 -3.71 15.40 3.34
C THR A 85 -4.03 15.45 4.82
N SER A 86 -4.05 14.30 5.49
CA SER A 86 -4.39 14.17 6.92
C SER A 86 -3.38 14.80 7.88
N ILE A 87 -2.18 15.13 7.43
CA ILE A 87 -1.21 15.92 8.26
C ILE A 87 -1.37 17.42 8.14
N LYS A 88 -2.26 17.91 7.26
CA LYS A 88 -2.54 19.34 7.07
C LYS A 88 -3.75 19.72 7.89
N ASN A 89 -3.72 20.90 8.50
CA ASN A 89 -4.90 21.50 9.13
C ASN A 89 -5.86 21.95 8.01
N LEU A 90 -6.62 21.04 7.48
CA LEU A 90 -7.65 21.32 6.49
C LEU A 90 -8.96 21.60 7.22
N TRP A 91 -9.68 22.66 6.79
CA TRP A 91 -11.04 22.90 7.25
C TRP A 91 -11.95 21.76 6.83
N ALA A 92 -12.92 21.42 7.68
CA ALA A 92 -13.98 20.47 7.33
C ALA A 92 -14.60 20.87 6.00
N GLN A 93 -14.73 19.89 5.10
CA GLN A 93 -15.38 20.05 3.80
C GLN A 93 -16.51 19.03 3.68
N PRO A 94 -17.70 19.29 4.29
CA PRO A 94 -18.80 18.33 4.32
C PRO A 94 -19.25 17.84 2.96
N ASP A 95 -19.12 18.67 1.93
CA ASP A 95 -19.50 18.36 0.55
C ASP A 95 -18.47 17.47 -0.18
N ASN A 96 -17.31 17.22 0.44
CA ASN A 96 -16.27 16.34 -0.08
C ASN A 96 -15.94 15.28 0.97
N TYR A 97 -16.54 14.11 0.82
CA TYR A 97 -16.41 13.02 1.81
C TYR A 97 -14.96 12.56 2.05
N HIS A 98 -14.09 12.60 1.03
CA HIS A 98 -12.68 12.27 1.17
C HIS A 98 -11.99 13.24 2.14
N ARG A 99 -12.11 14.55 1.85
CA ARG A 99 -11.49 15.59 2.66
C ARG A 99 -12.11 15.71 4.04
N HIS A 100 -13.40 15.40 4.15
CA HIS A 100 -14.06 15.37 5.45
C HIS A 100 -13.51 14.23 6.31
N ALA A 101 -13.33 13.05 5.76
CA ALA A 101 -12.71 11.93 6.47
C ALA A 101 -11.26 12.23 6.87
N ASP A 102 -10.44 12.81 5.97
CA ASP A 102 -9.07 13.22 6.28
C ASP A 102 -9.03 14.26 7.41
N TYR A 103 -9.99 15.19 7.44
CA TYR A 103 -10.12 16.16 8.53
C TYR A 103 -10.46 15.51 9.87
N LEU A 104 -11.38 14.53 9.88
CA LEU A 104 -11.70 13.75 11.10
C LEU A 104 -10.48 12.97 11.59
N ASN A 105 -9.74 12.36 10.69
CA ASN A 105 -8.47 11.72 11.01
C ASN A 105 -7.45 12.70 11.59
N TRP A 106 -7.36 13.92 11.00
CA TRP A 106 -6.48 14.97 11.53
C TRP A 106 -6.85 15.38 12.97
N LEU A 107 -8.16 15.45 13.30
CA LEU A 107 -8.62 15.76 14.65
C LEU A 107 -8.22 14.70 15.69
N ASP A 108 -8.24 13.42 15.29
CA ASP A 108 -7.91 12.32 16.18
C ASP A 108 -6.42 12.16 16.43
N MET A 109 -5.59 12.42 15.43
CA MET A 109 -4.13 12.26 15.51
C MET A 109 -3.48 13.33 16.37
N SER A 110 -2.53 12.92 17.20
CA SER A 110 -1.64 13.82 17.93
C SER A 110 -0.62 14.49 17.01
N ASP A 111 0.08 15.51 17.52
CA ASP A 111 1.23 16.10 16.80
C ASP A 111 2.36 15.11 16.57
N ALA A 112 2.53 14.13 17.46
CA ALA A 112 3.51 13.06 17.31
C ALA A 112 3.13 12.15 16.13
N ASP A 113 1.86 11.79 15.97
CA ASP A 113 1.36 10.99 14.86
C ASP A 113 1.55 11.70 13.53
N ARG A 114 1.17 12.98 13.47
CA ARG A 114 1.38 13.81 12.28
C ARG A 114 2.87 13.99 11.95
N THR A 115 3.74 14.05 12.96
CA THR A 115 5.19 14.14 12.77
C THR A 115 5.75 12.83 12.23
N LEU A 116 5.27 11.68 12.70
CA LEU A 116 5.63 10.36 12.15
C LEU A 116 5.28 10.28 10.65
N LEU A 117 4.03 10.60 10.29
CA LEU A 117 3.60 10.59 8.89
C LEU A 117 4.42 11.56 8.01
N ARG A 118 4.80 12.74 8.53
CA ARG A 118 5.69 13.69 7.81
C ARG A 118 7.08 13.14 7.56
N ALA A 119 7.58 12.30 8.46
CA ALA A 119 8.91 11.71 8.35
C ALA A 119 9.01 10.60 7.31
N TRP A 120 7.89 9.98 6.92
CA TRP A 120 7.92 8.95 5.89
C TRP A 120 8.29 9.55 4.53
N PRO A 121 9.15 8.88 3.75
CA PRO A 121 9.51 9.31 2.40
C PRO A 121 8.31 9.18 1.43
N GLU A 122 8.39 9.87 0.29
CA GLU A 122 7.42 9.70 -0.81
C GLU A 122 7.66 8.38 -1.56
N GLU A 123 8.90 7.94 -1.61
CA GLU A 123 9.33 6.69 -2.24
C GLU A 123 10.63 6.18 -1.61
N VAL A 124 10.89 4.90 -1.78
CA VAL A 124 12.12 4.24 -1.31
C VAL A 124 12.47 3.07 -2.23
N VAL A 125 13.74 2.69 -2.25
CA VAL A 125 14.20 1.47 -2.93
C VAL A 125 14.60 0.45 -1.87
N ASP A 126 14.03 -0.75 -1.96
CA ASP A 126 14.38 -1.89 -1.10
C ASP A 126 14.30 -3.18 -1.92
N LEU A 127 15.29 -4.07 -1.76
CA LEU A 127 15.35 -5.40 -2.39
C LEU A 127 15.01 -5.41 -3.91
N GLY A 128 15.50 -4.44 -4.65
CA GLY A 128 15.29 -4.34 -6.10
C GLY A 128 13.94 -3.76 -6.52
N PHE A 129 13.12 -3.33 -5.56
CA PHE A 129 11.84 -2.65 -5.82
C PHE A 129 11.93 -1.15 -5.51
N ARG A 130 11.43 -0.33 -6.41
CA ARG A 130 10.99 1.03 -6.10
C ARG A 130 9.60 0.96 -5.49
N ILE A 131 9.45 1.43 -4.28
CA ILE A 131 8.19 1.44 -3.51
C ILE A 131 7.69 2.88 -3.49
N VAL A 132 6.52 3.11 -4.06
CA VAL A 132 5.93 4.44 -4.20
C VAL A 132 4.41 4.33 -4.25
N HIS A 133 3.69 5.17 -3.50
CA HIS A 133 2.23 5.07 -3.45
C HIS A 133 1.55 5.47 -4.76
N ASP A 134 1.73 6.73 -5.18
CA ASP A 134 1.08 7.36 -6.33
C ASP A 134 2.13 7.95 -7.30
N PRO A 135 2.83 7.10 -8.10
CA PRO A 135 3.89 7.59 -8.97
C PRO A 135 3.35 8.65 -9.94
N ASN A 136 4.06 9.79 -10.03
CA ASN A 136 3.63 10.96 -10.79
C ASN A 136 2.23 11.50 -10.37
N LYS A 137 1.74 11.19 -9.17
CA LYS A 137 0.40 11.52 -8.64
C LYS A 137 -0.73 11.02 -9.54
N LYS A 138 -0.57 9.80 -10.09
CA LYS A 138 -1.51 9.15 -10.99
C LYS A 138 -1.90 7.77 -10.47
N TYR A 139 -3.10 7.34 -10.85
CA TYR A 139 -3.48 5.93 -10.77
C TYR A 139 -2.75 5.13 -11.84
N VAL A 140 -2.21 3.97 -11.48
CA VAL A 140 -1.61 3.03 -12.44
C VAL A 140 -2.65 1.94 -12.72
N THR A 141 -3.51 2.19 -13.70
CA THR A 141 -4.65 1.31 -14.05
C THR A 141 -4.60 0.82 -15.49
N ASP A 142 -3.67 1.34 -16.28
CA ASP A 142 -3.48 0.95 -17.67
C ASP A 142 -1.99 0.77 -18.01
N ARG A 143 -1.74 0.06 -19.12
CA ARG A 143 -0.37 -0.27 -19.56
C ARG A 143 0.49 0.95 -19.87
N TRP A 144 -0.09 2.04 -20.37
CA TRP A 144 0.69 3.23 -20.76
C TRP A 144 1.22 3.95 -19.53
N THR A 145 0.41 4.04 -18.48
CA THR A 145 0.85 4.57 -17.19
C THR A 145 1.91 3.64 -16.57
N ALA A 146 1.75 2.31 -16.68
CA ALA A 146 2.75 1.35 -16.23
C ALA A 146 4.07 1.46 -17.02
N ASP A 147 4.01 1.61 -18.37
CA ASP A 147 5.17 1.87 -19.23
C ASP A 147 5.94 3.12 -18.77
N GLU A 148 5.21 4.22 -18.50
CA GLU A 148 5.80 5.48 -18.02
C GLU A 148 6.52 5.28 -16.69
N VAL A 149 5.87 4.61 -15.73
CA VAL A 149 6.43 4.38 -14.38
C VAL A 149 7.68 3.50 -14.46
N LEU A 150 7.62 2.36 -15.16
CA LEU A 150 8.77 1.48 -15.31
C LEU A 150 9.90 2.13 -16.09
N THR A 151 9.60 2.92 -17.14
CA THR A 151 10.63 3.66 -17.90
C THR A 151 11.39 4.66 -17.04
N LYS A 152 10.69 5.35 -16.13
CA LYS A 152 11.30 6.34 -15.23
C LYS A 152 12.01 5.72 -14.03
N THR A 153 11.79 4.43 -13.76
CA THR A 153 12.46 3.71 -12.68
C THR A 153 13.80 3.18 -13.19
N THR A 154 14.89 3.78 -12.76
CA THR A 154 16.28 3.44 -13.18
C THR A 154 17.08 2.82 -12.04
N GLU A 155 16.69 3.06 -10.80
CA GLU A 155 17.36 2.64 -9.57
C GLU A 155 16.89 1.28 -9.03
N ALA A 156 15.84 0.71 -9.64
CA ALA A 156 15.26 -0.58 -9.26
C ALA A 156 14.76 -1.34 -10.51
N THR A 157 14.68 -2.66 -10.40
CA THR A 157 14.16 -3.51 -11.49
C THR A 157 12.63 -3.53 -11.49
N HIS A 158 12.02 -3.59 -10.31
CA HIS A 158 10.58 -3.72 -10.12
C HIS A 158 10.00 -2.50 -9.42
N VAL A 159 8.66 -2.38 -9.46
CA VAL A 159 7.94 -1.30 -8.78
C VAL A 159 6.78 -1.88 -7.97
N ALA A 160 6.60 -1.38 -6.76
CA ALA A 160 5.41 -1.64 -5.94
C ALA A 160 4.65 -0.33 -5.75
N VAL A 161 3.35 -0.32 -6.11
CA VAL A 161 2.47 0.86 -6.06
C VAL A 161 1.21 0.57 -5.25
N GLY A 162 0.55 1.63 -4.78
CA GLY A 162 -0.78 1.59 -4.16
C GLY A 162 -1.82 2.40 -4.94
N HIS A 163 -2.62 3.19 -4.22
CA HIS A 163 -3.51 4.25 -4.70
C HIS A 163 -4.74 3.81 -5.52
N SER A 164 -4.62 2.84 -6.43
CA SER A 164 -5.75 2.38 -7.23
C SER A 164 -6.71 1.46 -6.47
N HIS A 165 -6.24 0.82 -5.41
CA HIS A 165 -6.95 -0.20 -4.62
C HIS A 165 -7.33 -1.46 -5.41
N HIS A 166 -6.75 -1.65 -6.61
CA HIS A 166 -6.98 -2.82 -7.44
C HIS A 166 -5.77 -3.75 -7.35
N PRO A 167 -5.88 -4.94 -6.75
CA PRO A 167 -4.78 -5.88 -6.66
C PRO A 167 -4.45 -6.47 -8.03
N GLY A 168 -3.17 -6.50 -8.38
CA GLY A 168 -2.73 -7.04 -9.65
C GLY A 168 -1.34 -6.56 -10.07
N TYR A 169 -1.00 -6.81 -11.31
CA TYR A 169 0.33 -6.46 -11.82
C TYR A 169 0.34 -6.14 -13.31
N PHE A 170 1.39 -5.45 -13.71
CA PHE A 170 1.84 -5.32 -15.09
C PHE A 170 3.21 -5.96 -15.24
N VAL A 171 3.49 -6.53 -16.40
CA VAL A 171 4.80 -7.13 -16.73
C VAL A 171 5.31 -6.61 -18.06
N SER A 172 6.59 -6.29 -18.11
CA SER A 172 7.33 -5.95 -19.34
C SER A 172 8.46 -6.95 -19.56
N ALA A 173 8.49 -7.53 -20.75
CA ALA A 173 9.58 -8.38 -21.25
C ALA A 173 10.54 -7.64 -22.18
N SER A 174 10.52 -6.29 -22.19
CA SER A 174 11.41 -5.47 -23.04
C SER A 174 12.86 -5.71 -22.68
N ALA A 175 13.69 -5.96 -23.71
CA ALA A 175 15.12 -6.15 -23.52
C ALA A 175 15.80 -4.87 -22.98
N PRO A 176 16.96 -4.99 -22.30
CA PRO A 176 17.72 -3.83 -21.87
C PRO A 176 18.04 -2.89 -23.04
N GLY A 177 17.73 -1.60 -22.87
CA GLY A 177 17.92 -0.58 -23.90
C GLY A 177 16.74 -0.40 -24.87
N GLU A 178 15.75 -1.29 -24.85
CA GLU A 178 14.51 -1.13 -25.60
C GLU A 178 13.48 -0.29 -24.82
N PRO A 179 12.52 0.36 -25.51
CA PRO A 179 11.40 1.02 -24.85
C PRO A 179 10.60 0.03 -24.02
N VAL A 180 10.32 0.37 -22.76
CA VAL A 180 9.49 -0.46 -21.88
C VAL A 180 8.07 -0.59 -22.48
N ARG A 181 7.59 -1.82 -22.56
CA ARG A 181 6.25 -2.16 -23.04
C ARG A 181 5.62 -3.20 -22.11
N CYS A 182 4.62 -2.78 -21.37
CA CYS A 182 3.85 -3.68 -20.51
C CYS A 182 2.76 -4.41 -21.29
N GLY A 183 2.48 -5.64 -20.87
CA GLY A 183 1.23 -6.33 -21.19
C GLY A 183 0.02 -5.65 -20.54
N PRO A 184 -1.18 -6.24 -20.68
CA PRO A 184 -2.38 -5.77 -20.00
C PRO A 184 -2.25 -5.92 -18.48
N PHE A 185 -3.10 -5.22 -17.73
CA PHE A 185 -3.25 -5.45 -16.29
C PHE A 185 -3.75 -6.88 -16.04
N VAL A 186 -3.09 -7.56 -15.12
CA VAL A 186 -3.49 -8.91 -14.67
C VAL A 186 -3.93 -8.79 -13.21
N PRO A 187 -5.23 -8.96 -12.91
CA PRO A 187 -5.71 -8.88 -11.53
C PRO A 187 -5.22 -10.09 -10.72
N PHE A 188 -5.02 -9.87 -9.41
CA PHE A 188 -4.81 -10.94 -8.45
C PHE A 188 -6.13 -11.38 -7.82
N ASN A 189 -6.33 -12.70 -7.76
CA ASN A 189 -7.35 -13.34 -6.94
C ASN A 189 -6.75 -13.92 -5.66
N ASP A 190 -7.60 -14.31 -4.71
CA ASP A 190 -7.14 -14.98 -3.50
C ASP A 190 -6.43 -16.29 -3.83
N GLY A 191 -5.22 -16.45 -3.33
CA GLY A 191 -4.39 -17.63 -3.53
C GLY A 191 -3.59 -17.65 -4.83
N ASP A 192 -3.67 -16.62 -5.67
CA ASP A 192 -2.82 -16.53 -6.86
C ASP A 192 -1.34 -16.44 -6.46
N VAL A 193 -0.50 -17.16 -7.20
CA VAL A 193 0.95 -17.16 -7.03
C VAL A 193 1.60 -16.70 -8.33
N LEU A 194 2.40 -15.65 -8.25
CA LEU A 194 3.18 -15.11 -9.34
C LEU A 194 4.67 -15.31 -9.08
N THR A 195 5.35 -16.10 -9.90
CA THR A 195 6.81 -16.17 -9.90
C THR A 195 7.36 -15.27 -11.01
N PHE A 196 8.29 -14.38 -10.66
CA PHE A 196 8.89 -13.46 -11.62
C PHE A 196 9.80 -14.21 -12.58
N GLN A 197 9.73 -13.87 -13.85
CA GLN A 197 10.60 -14.42 -14.89
C GLN A 197 11.87 -13.60 -15.01
N GLU A 198 13.01 -14.26 -15.17
CA GLU A 198 14.30 -13.62 -15.40
C GLU A 198 14.23 -12.66 -16.60
N GLY A 199 14.85 -11.50 -16.48
CA GLY A 199 14.86 -10.46 -17.50
C GLY A 199 13.57 -9.67 -17.64
N HIS A 200 12.49 -10.01 -16.91
CA HIS A 200 11.24 -9.27 -16.92
C HIS A 200 11.21 -8.21 -15.81
N ARG A 201 10.47 -7.16 -16.07
CA ARG A 201 10.21 -6.09 -15.09
C ARG A 201 8.74 -6.12 -14.69
N TYR A 202 8.48 -6.01 -13.39
CA TYR A 202 7.12 -6.08 -12.84
C TYR A 202 6.76 -4.79 -12.12
N LEU A 203 5.51 -4.38 -12.28
CA LEU A 203 4.86 -3.38 -11.45
C LEU A 203 3.70 -4.07 -10.75
N ILE A 204 3.74 -4.14 -9.41
CA ILE A 204 2.73 -4.82 -8.60
C ILE A 204 1.93 -3.83 -7.76
N ASN A 205 0.67 -4.16 -7.50
CA ASN A 205 -0.20 -3.45 -6.57
C ASN A 205 -0.87 -4.48 -5.64
N PRO A 206 -0.74 -4.37 -4.31
CA PRO A 206 -1.36 -5.30 -3.38
C PRO A 206 -2.89 -5.12 -3.26
N GLY A 207 -3.45 -4.11 -3.90
CA GLY A 207 -4.81 -3.67 -3.64
C GLY A 207 -4.89 -2.82 -2.38
N SER A 208 -5.99 -2.93 -1.65
CA SER A 208 -6.21 -2.16 -0.44
C SER A 208 -6.51 -3.07 0.74
N VAL A 209 -5.87 -2.76 1.87
CA VAL A 209 -6.21 -3.38 3.16
C VAL A 209 -7.56 -2.86 3.64
N GLY A 210 -7.73 -1.54 3.71
CA GLY A 210 -8.85 -0.93 4.40
C GLY A 210 -10.03 -0.54 3.52
N HIS A 211 -9.82 -0.31 2.22
CA HIS A 211 -10.84 0.25 1.33
C HIS A 211 -10.72 -0.30 -0.09
N PRO A 212 -10.97 -1.60 -0.35
CA PRO A 212 -10.98 -2.18 -1.69
C PRO A 212 -11.93 -1.46 -2.64
N ARG A 213 -11.62 -1.45 -3.95
CA ARG A 213 -12.44 -0.79 -5.01
C ARG A 213 -12.68 -1.67 -6.23
N ASP A 214 -12.55 -2.96 -6.07
CA ASP A 214 -12.70 -3.97 -7.13
C ASP A 214 -13.98 -4.80 -7.03
N GLY A 215 -14.91 -4.35 -6.18
CA GLY A 215 -16.21 -5.04 -5.95
C GLY A 215 -16.12 -6.19 -4.94
N ASP A 216 -14.97 -6.37 -4.29
CA ASP A 216 -14.75 -7.37 -3.25
C ASP A 216 -14.39 -6.67 -1.93
N ALA A 217 -15.29 -6.67 -0.96
CA ALA A 217 -15.11 -6.02 0.34
C ALA A 217 -14.06 -6.70 1.23
N ARG A 218 -13.52 -7.86 0.84
CA ARG A 218 -12.45 -8.52 1.60
C ARG A 218 -11.17 -7.71 1.54
N THR A 219 -10.47 -7.61 2.65
CA THR A 219 -9.15 -6.99 2.71
C THR A 219 -8.14 -7.74 1.87
N GLY A 220 -7.17 -7.03 1.26
CA GLY A 220 -6.16 -7.61 0.39
C GLY A 220 -4.73 -7.25 0.80
N TYR A 221 -3.80 -8.20 0.62
CA TYR A 221 -2.37 -8.00 0.79
C TYR A 221 -1.57 -9.01 -0.05
N LEU A 222 -0.26 -8.78 -0.18
CA LEU A 222 0.65 -9.72 -0.83
C LEU A 222 1.69 -10.24 0.18
N LEU A 223 2.12 -11.49 0.00
CA LEU A 223 3.33 -12.04 0.61
C LEU A 223 4.37 -12.24 -0.48
N ALA A 224 5.50 -11.55 -0.37
CA ALA A 224 6.62 -11.74 -1.27
C ALA A 224 7.69 -12.61 -0.60
N THR A 225 8.24 -13.57 -1.34
CA THR A 225 9.47 -14.27 -1.00
C THR A 225 10.54 -13.87 -2.00
N ILE A 226 11.66 -13.32 -1.51
CA ILE A 226 12.77 -12.82 -2.33
C ILE A 226 14.04 -13.55 -1.90
N GLU A 227 14.67 -14.24 -2.87
CA GLU A 227 15.94 -14.98 -2.71
C GLU A 227 16.88 -14.53 -3.83
N GLY A 228 17.80 -13.61 -3.54
CA GLY A 228 18.61 -12.97 -4.59
C GLY A 228 17.72 -12.26 -5.60
N ASP A 229 17.77 -12.70 -6.86
CA ASP A 229 16.95 -12.15 -7.95
C ASP A 229 15.62 -12.90 -8.15
N ALA A 230 15.42 -14.02 -7.44
CA ALA A 230 14.18 -14.79 -7.52
C ALA A 230 13.10 -14.16 -6.63
N VAL A 231 11.93 -13.88 -7.22
CA VAL A 231 10.79 -13.29 -6.55
C VAL A 231 9.55 -14.14 -6.78
N THR A 232 8.85 -14.47 -5.69
CA THR A 232 7.53 -15.10 -5.74
C THR A 232 6.57 -14.28 -4.90
N ILE A 233 5.41 -13.97 -5.45
CA ILE A 233 4.32 -13.21 -4.82
C ILE A 233 3.14 -14.14 -4.62
N GLU A 234 2.60 -14.22 -3.41
CA GLU A 234 1.30 -14.83 -3.09
C GLU A 234 0.30 -13.72 -2.77
N ALA A 235 -0.83 -13.69 -3.49
CA ALA A 235 -1.90 -12.72 -3.27
C ALA A 235 -2.96 -13.29 -2.33
N ARG A 236 -3.45 -12.45 -1.41
CA ARG A 236 -4.44 -12.84 -0.40
C ARG A 236 -5.61 -11.87 -0.35
N ARG A 237 -6.81 -12.46 -0.21
CA ARG A 237 -8.07 -11.74 0.04
C ARG A 237 -8.79 -12.42 1.20
N ILE A 238 -8.96 -11.74 2.31
CA ILE A 238 -9.53 -12.32 3.53
C ILE A 238 -10.68 -11.49 4.08
N PRO A 239 -11.70 -12.14 4.68
CA PRO A 239 -12.78 -11.39 5.33
C PRO A 239 -12.26 -10.72 6.61
N TYR A 240 -12.89 -9.59 6.96
CA TYR A 240 -12.73 -8.91 8.24
C TYR A 240 -14.09 -8.43 8.76
N ASP A 241 -14.17 -7.92 9.98
CA ASP A 241 -15.40 -7.40 10.56
C ASP A 241 -15.74 -6.01 10.02
N VAL A 242 -16.27 -5.96 8.80
CA VAL A 242 -16.69 -4.73 8.13
C VAL A 242 -17.80 -3.99 8.88
N GLU A 243 -18.65 -4.73 9.61
CA GLU A 243 -19.74 -4.11 10.38
C GLU A 243 -19.22 -3.37 11.62
N ALA A 244 -18.14 -3.84 12.24
CA ALA A 244 -17.46 -3.10 13.31
C ALA A 244 -16.92 -1.77 12.78
N THR A 245 -16.24 -1.76 11.63
CA THR A 245 -15.76 -0.54 10.97
C THR A 245 -16.93 0.39 10.61
N ALA A 246 -17.99 -0.12 9.97
CA ALA A 246 -19.17 0.66 9.58
C ALA A 246 -19.92 1.24 10.78
N LYS A 247 -19.97 0.53 11.90
CA LYS A 247 -20.53 1.02 13.16
C LYS A 247 -19.74 2.21 13.69
N LYS A 248 -18.41 2.12 13.73
CA LYS A 248 -17.54 3.21 14.18
C LYS A 248 -17.67 4.46 13.28
N LEU A 249 -17.72 4.28 11.95
CA LEU A 249 -17.96 5.37 11.01
C LEU A 249 -19.24 6.13 11.34
N ARG A 250 -20.33 5.40 11.62
CA ARG A 250 -21.63 5.97 12.00
C ARG A 250 -21.57 6.70 13.34
N GLU A 251 -21.03 6.06 14.37
CA GLU A 251 -20.93 6.61 15.73
C GLU A 251 -20.08 7.87 15.81
N ARG A 252 -19.09 7.98 14.91
CA ARG A 252 -18.17 9.13 14.83
C ARG A 252 -18.57 10.16 13.77
N ASN A 253 -19.78 10.07 13.23
CA ASN A 253 -20.36 11.00 12.25
C ASN A 253 -19.52 11.15 10.97
N TYR A 254 -18.90 10.08 10.49
CA TYR A 254 -18.28 10.06 9.16
C TYR A 254 -19.35 10.12 8.05
N PRO A 255 -19.02 10.61 6.86
CA PRO A 255 -19.94 10.63 5.72
C PRO A 255 -20.57 9.25 5.48
N ALA A 256 -21.92 9.20 5.39
CA ALA A 256 -22.66 7.92 5.30
C ALA A 256 -22.25 7.04 4.11
N ILE A 257 -21.85 7.66 3.00
CA ILE A 257 -21.38 6.94 1.81
C ILE A 257 -20.19 6.01 2.12
N LEU A 258 -19.34 6.36 3.07
CA LEU A 258 -18.19 5.53 3.45
C LEU A 258 -18.62 4.18 4.01
N GLN A 259 -19.73 4.10 4.75
CA GLN A 259 -20.23 2.83 5.27
C GLN A 259 -20.58 1.86 4.14
N GLU A 260 -21.15 2.36 3.04
CA GLU A 260 -21.46 1.55 1.87
C GLU A 260 -20.20 1.15 1.10
N MET A 261 -19.29 2.10 0.92
CA MET A 261 -18.02 1.85 0.21
C MET A 261 -17.21 0.73 0.90
N PHE A 262 -17.11 0.74 2.22
CA PHE A 262 -16.43 -0.32 2.97
C PHE A 262 -17.16 -1.66 2.90
N ARG A 263 -18.51 -1.67 2.91
CA ARG A 263 -19.31 -2.90 2.83
C ARG A 263 -19.28 -3.57 1.48
N PHE A 264 -19.15 -2.81 0.40
CA PHE A 264 -19.29 -3.33 -0.95
C PHE A 264 -18.01 -3.30 -1.78
N GLY A 265 -16.95 -2.67 -1.30
CA GLY A 265 -15.66 -2.63 -1.98
C GLY A 265 -15.67 -1.76 -3.26
N TYR A 266 -16.22 -0.53 -3.19
CA TYR A 266 -16.22 0.42 -4.32
C TYR A 266 -15.86 1.85 -3.92
#